data_fdcd0a9b848d0fbc2c9aeac5820f80d6
#
_entry.id   fdcd0a9b848d0fbc2c9aeac5820f80d6
#
_cell.length_a   1.000
_cell.length_b   1.000
_cell.length_c   1.000
_cell.angle_alpha   90.00
_cell.angle_beta   90.00
_cell.angle_gamma   90.00
#
_symmetry.space_group_name_H-M   'P 1'
#
loop_
_entity.id
_entity.type
_entity.pdbx_description
1 polymer ?
#
loop_
_entity_poly.entity_id
_entity_poly.type
_entity_poly.pdbx_seq_one_letter_code
_entity_poly.pdbx_strand_id
1 'polypeptide(L)'
;MTINYYGKTYNAYKAALHTHSTTSPDALFPPQELIRLYKEQGYQVLAFTDHRATNDVSRLDAMGMTLISGMEVHPMGPRAKIWHIVALNVPADFPHPDPSRPVQEAIDKVIAAGGICIYPHPYWSGNTIDEIASLKHLSGIEVYNSATRDIGREYGMAQWDDLSERGLLYSATAVDDVHHVWDLFRGWTNILAENSDLPSIMEALRAGRFYASQGPSFKRLSYENGVFEAEFTPCVSVICVSSPRAGAAVTFPDQQGPGTGTREITSCSIPIQFENSPSWFRLQIRDAEGRYAWSNPIRV
;
A
#
# COMPACT_ATOMS: atom_id res chain seq x y z
N MET A 1 -16.31 -0.18 7.52
CA MET A 1 -16.18 1.28 7.84
C MET A 1 -16.46 2.05 6.57
N THR A 2 -17.06 3.25 6.63
CA THR A 2 -17.23 4.14 5.47
C THR A 2 -16.28 5.33 5.55
N ILE A 3 -15.90 5.85 4.39
CA ILE A 3 -15.07 7.04 4.23
C ILE A 3 -15.69 7.97 3.18
N ASN A 4 -15.70 9.27 3.43
CA ASN A 4 -15.89 10.26 2.37
C ASN A 4 -14.53 10.56 1.73
N TYR A 5 -14.39 10.17 0.48
CA TYR A 5 -13.15 10.28 -0.28
C TYR A 5 -13.38 11.22 -1.46
N TYR A 6 -12.93 12.46 -1.32
CA TYR A 6 -13.09 13.53 -2.31
C TYR A 6 -14.52 13.68 -2.84
N GLY A 7 -15.48 13.82 -1.90
CA GLY A 7 -16.88 14.07 -2.20
C GLY A 7 -17.73 12.82 -2.47
N LYS A 8 -17.14 11.63 -2.57
CA LYS A 8 -17.91 10.38 -2.72
C LYS A 8 -17.69 9.46 -1.51
N THR A 9 -18.78 8.82 -1.07
CA THR A 9 -18.72 7.86 0.06
C THR A 9 -18.46 6.45 -0.47
N TYR A 10 -17.49 5.76 0.13
CA TYR A 10 -17.14 4.37 -0.14
C TYR A 10 -17.12 3.55 1.14
N ASN A 11 -17.24 2.24 1.01
CA ASN A 11 -16.86 1.31 2.05
C ASN A 11 -15.32 1.15 2.02
N ALA A 12 -14.69 1.12 3.19
CA ALA A 12 -13.28 0.82 3.34
C ALA A 12 -13.10 -0.65 3.74
N TYR A 13 -12.48 -1.43 2.88
CA TYR A 13 -12.23 -2.87 3.06
C TYR A 13 -10.77 -3.08 3.45
N LYS A 14 -10.55 -3.67 4.63
CA LYS A 14 -9.22 -4.01 5.13
C LYS A 14 -8.67 -5.19 4.33
N ALA A 15 -7.53 -4.99 3.67
CA ALA A 15 -6.95 -5.92 2.71
C ALA A 15 -5.50 -6.26 3.04
N ALA A 16 -5.14 -7.55 2.92
CA ALA A 16 -3.77 -8.02 2.81
C ALA A 16 -3.48 -8.30 1.32
N LEU A 17 -2.60 -7.51 0.71
CA LEU A 17 -2.34 -7.52 -0.74
C LEU A 17 -1.02 -8.17 -1.12
N HIS A 18 -0.18 -8.54 -0.14
CA HIS A 18 1.07 -9.25 -0.33
C HIS A 18 1.18 -10.30 0.77
N THR A 19 0.99 -11.57 0.42
CA THR A 19 1.01 -12.69 1.38
C THR A 19 1.59 -13.94 0.74
N HIS A 20 2.38 -14.68 1.49
CA HIS A 20 2.97 -15.94 1.08
C HIS A 20 2.40 -17.09 1.89
N SER A 21 2.01 -18.14 1.20
CA SER A 21 1.57 -19.41 1.78
C SER A 21 2.65 -20.48 1.62
N THR A 22 2.37 -21.69 2.10
CA THR A 22 3.25 -22.85 1.87
C THR A 22 3.43 -23.24 0.38
N THR A 23 2.82 -22.50 -0.54
CA THR A 23 3.15 -22.56 -1.98
C THR A 23 4.50 -21.89 -2.26
N SER A 24 4.87 -20.89 -1.46
CA SER A 24 6.24 -20.35 -1.39
C SER A 24 7.11 -21.24 -0.49
N PRO A 25 8.35 -21.56 -0.90
CA PRO A 25 9.20 -22.50 -0.14
C PRO A 25 9.68 -21.98 1.23
N ASP A 26 9.57 -20.68 1.47
CA ASP A 26 10.05 -19.94 2.65
C ASP A 26 8.92 -19.43 3.55
N ALA A 27 7.66 -19.73 3.23
CA ALA A 27 6.51 -19.35 4.05
C ALA A 27 5.95 -20.54 4.86
N LEU A 28 5.40 -20.24 6.04
CA LEU A 28 5.02 -21.26 7.02
C LEU A 28 3.54 -21.66 6.98
N PHE A 29 2.66 -20.81 6.49
CA PHE A 29 1.22 -20.98 6.64
C PHE A 29 0.57 -21.61 5.41
N PRO A 30 -0.21 -22.70 5.57
CA PRO A 30 -1.09 -23.18 4.49
C PRO A 30 -2.09 -22.10 4.07
N PRO A 31 -2.52 -22.06 2.78
CA PRO A 31 -3.45 -21.03 2.30
C PRO A 31 -4.73 -20.91 3.14
N GLN A 32 -5.34 -22.04 3.52
CA GLN A 32 -6.58 -22.03 4.31
C GLN A 32 -6.36 -21.47 5.73
N GLU A 33 -5.20 -21.68 6.31
CA GLU A 33 -4.85 -21.14 7.63
C GLU A 33 -4.67 -19.60 7.56
N LEU A 34 -4.05 -19.07 6.50
CA LEU A 34 -3.97 -17.61 6.28
C LEU A 34 -5.36 -16.98 6.18
N ILE A 35 -6.29 -17.60 5.44
CA ILE A 35 -7.66 -17.10 5.35
C ILE A 35 -8.29 -17.01 6.74
N ARG A 36 -8.15 -18.06 7.57
CA ARG A 36 -8.67 -18.08 8.94
C ARG A 36 -8.04 -16.97 9.79
N LEU A 37 -6.72 -16.85 9.80
CA LEU A 37 -5.97 -15.89 10.61
C LEU A 37 -6.34 -14.44 10.23
N TYR A 38 -6.33 -14.11 8.94
CA TYR A 38 -6.69 -12.77 8.49
C TYR A 38 -8.16 -12.45 8.71
N LYS A 39 -9.07 -13.42 8.52
CA LYS A 39 -10.50 -13.26 8.83
C LYS A 39 -10.74 -12.91 10.29
N GLU A 40 -10.10 -13.62 11.22
CA GLU A 40 -10.20 -13.37 12.66
C GLU A 40 -9.72 -11.98 13.07
N GLN A 41 -8.82 -11.37 12.28
CA GLN A 41 -8.33 -10.00 12.46
C GLN A 41 -9.14 -8.95 11.68
N GLY A 42 -10.32 -9.34 11.17
CA GLY A 42 -11.25 -8.43 10.52
C GLY A 42 -10.86 -8.02 9.11
N TYR A 43 -9.94 -8.73 8.46
CA TYR A 43 -9.68 -8.51 7.04
C TYR A 43 -10.84 -9.02 6.20
N GLN A 44 -11.07 -8.36 5.08
CA GLN A 44 -12.19 -8.62 4.16
C GLN A 44 -11.70 -9.00 2.77
N VAL A 45 -10.45 -8.68 2.46
CA VAL A 45 -9.80 -9.03 1.19
C VAL A 45 -8.43 -9.64 1.49
N LEU A 46 -8.11 -10.73 0.80
CA LEU A 46 -6.80 -11.42 0.91
C LEU A 46 -6.32 -11.80 -0.49
N ALA A 47 -5.13 -11.35 -0.86
CA ALA A 47 -4.44 -11.75 -2.07
C ALA A 47 -3.37 -12.80 -1.73
N PHE A 48 -3.30 -13.88 -2.50
CA PHE A 48 -2.19 -14.82 -2.47
C PHE A 48 -1.18 -14.42 -3.53
N THR A 49 0.04 -14.13 -3.12
CA THR A 49 1.09 -13.63 -4.00
C THR A 49 2.37 -14.43 -3.84
N ASP A 50 2.22 -15.74 -3.78
CA ASP A 50 3.33 -16.67 -3.60
C ASP A 50 4.44 -16.46 -4.65
N HIS A 51 5.68 -16.75 -4.26
CA HIS A 51 6.84 -16.65 -5.12
C HIS A 51 6.70 -17.52 -6.36
N ARG A 52 6.63 -16.89 -7.54
CA ARG A 52 6.62 -17.56 -8.87
C ARG A 52 5.49 -18.55 -9.08
N ALA A 53 4.49 -18.56 -8.22
CA ALA A 53 3.35 -19.48 -8.29
C ALA A 53 2.06 -18.79 -7.92
N THR A 54 0.95 -19.26 -8.49
CA THR A 54 -0.39 -18.83 -8.13
C THR A 54 -1.08 -19.87 -7.24
N ASN A 55 -2.10 -19.43 -6.51
CA ASN A 55 -3.06 -20.30 -5.84
C ASN A 55 -4.39 -20.30 -6.60
N ASP A 56 -4.98 -21.47 -6.78
CA ASP A 56 -6.37 -21.58 -7.26
C ASP A 56 -7.32 -21.23 -6.12
N VAL A 57 -7.57 -19.93 -5.95
CA VAL A 57 -8.41 -19.40 -4.87
C VAL A 57 -9.85 -19.88 -4.94
N SER A 58 -10.31 -20.41 -6.11
CA SER A 58 -11.66 -20.95 -6.27
C SER A 58 -11.87 -22.27 -5.50
N ARG A 59 -10.79 -22.94 -5.10
CA ARG A 59 -10.80 -24.18 -4.32
C ARG A 59 -10.69 -23.98 -2.82
N LEU A 60 -10.52 -22.74 -2.37
CA LEU A 60 -10.37 -22.39 -0.96
C LEU A 60 -11.71 -21.96 -0.38
N ASP A 61 -11.95 -22.28 0.90
CA ASP A 61 -13.06 -21.68 1.62
C ASP A 61 -12.70 -20.24 1.98
N ALA A 62 -13.32 -19.31 1.30
CA ALA A 62 -13.07 -17.89 1.48
C ALA A 62 -13.56 -17.34 2.82
N MET A 63 -14.36 -18.09 3.59
CA MET A 63 -14.95 -17.65 4.88
C MET A 63 -15.63 -16.28 4.80
N GLY A 64 -16.23 -15.95 3.62
CA GLY A 64 -16.87 -14.68 3.35
C GLY A 64 -15.91 -13.51 3.09
N MET A 65 -14.65 -13.76 2.83
CA MET A 65 -13.67 -12.78 2.33
C MET A 65 -13.65 -12.77 0.81
N THR A 66 -13.15 -11.70 0.21
CA THR A 66 -12.81 -11.67 -1.20
C THR A 66 -11.37 -12.14 -1.36
N LEU A 67 -11.17 -13.24 -2.06
CA LEU A 67 -9.85 -13.77 -2.35
C LEU A 67 -9.39 -13.29 -3.73
N ILE A 68 -8.12 -12.92 -3.85
CA ILE A 68 -7.48 -12.48 -5.09
C ILE A 68 -6.37 -13.48 -5.42
N SER A 69 -6.44 -14.08 -6.62
CA SER A 69 -5.33 -14.83 -7.18
C SER A 69 -4.23 -13.86 -7.59
N GLY A 70 -3.00 -14.16 -7.24
CA GLY A 70 -1.84 -13.32 -7.54
C GLY A 70 -0.56 -14.13 -7.58
N MET A 71 0.54 -13.43 -7.79
CA MET A 71 1.89 -13.99 -7.80
C MET A 71 2.89 -12.88 -7.50
N GLU A 72 3.88 -13.13 -6.70
CA GLU A 72 5.07 -12.31 -6.72
C GLU A 72 6.01 -12.82 -7.85
N VAL A 73 6.03 -12.07 -8.97
CA VAL A 73 6.85 -12.41 -10.13
C VAL A 73 8.28 -11.92 -9.93
N HIS A 74 9.25 -12.70 -10.38
CA HIS A 74 10.68 -12.46 -10.19
C HIS A 74 11.40 -12.28 -11.55
N PRO A 75 11.17 -11.18 -12.26
CA PRO A 75 11.83 -10.91 -13.53
C PRO A 75 13.28 -10.40 -13.33
N MET A 76 14.07 -10.44 -14.41
CA MET A 76 15.37 -9.80 -14.43
C MET A 76 15.22 -8.29 -14.61
N GLY A 77 15.82 -7.55 -13.71
CA GLY A 77 15.91 -6.11 -13.79
C GLY A 77 17.26 -5.61 -14.31
N PRO A 78 17.42 -4.29 -14.41
CA PRO A 78 18.72 -3.67 -14.66
C PRO A 78 19.79 -4.16 -13.67
N ARG A 79 21.04 -4.08 -14.05
CA ARG A 79 22.20 -4.53 -13.26
C ARG A 79 22.19 -6.03 -12.93
N ALA A 80 21.49 -6.84 -13.75
CA ALA A 80 21.34 -8.30 -13.55
C ALA A 80 20.84 -8.68 -12.14
N LYS A 81 19.99 -7.84 -11.54
CA LYS A 81 19.31 -8.13 -10.28
C LYS A 81 17.92 -8.71 -10.55
N ILE A 82 17.53 -9.70 -9.75
CA ILE A 82 16.15 -10.17 -9.74
C ILE A 82 15.31 -9.11 -9.06
N TRP A 83 14.24 -8.69 -9.72
CA TRP A 83 13.23 -7.80 -9.19
C TRP A 83 12.06 -8.61 -8.66
N HIS A 84 11.32 -7.99 -7.76
CA HIS A 84 10.04 -8.47 -7.31
C HIS A 84 8.95 -7.54 -7.81
N ILE A 85 7.84 -8.09 -8.29
CA ILE A 85 6.63 -7.36 -8.66
C ILE A 85 5.43 -8.16 -8.16
N VAL A 86 4.60 -7.54 -7.36
CA VAL A 86 3.33 -8.13 -6.90
C VAL A 86 2.31 -8.00 -8.03
N ALA A 87 1.92 -9.14 -8.59
CA ALA A 87 0.85 -9.25 -9.59
C ALA A 87 -0.44 -9.68 -8.89
N LEU A 88 -1.52 -8.92 -9.05
CA LEU A 88 -2.84 -9.20 -8.49
C LEU A 88 -3.85 -9.49 -9.60
N ASN A 89 -4.80 -10.39 -9.32
CA ASN A 89 -5.88 -10.76 -10.22
C ASN A 89 -5.37 -11.36 -11.54
N VAL A 90 -4.40 -12.25 -11.45
CA VAL A 90 -3.98 -13.09 -12.56
C VAL A 90 -4.74 -14.43 -12.54
N PRO A 91 -4.93 -15.12 -13.68
CA PRO A 91 -5.53 -16.47 -13.72
C PRO A 91 -4.80 -17.45 -12.81
N ALA A 92 -5.51 -18.45 -12.28
CA ALA A 92 -4.93 -19.47 -11.41
C ALA A 92 -3.84 -20.32 -12.08
N ASP A 93 -3.82 -20.37 -13.39
CA ASP A 93 -2.82 -21.04 -14.24
C ASP A 93 -1.85 -20.07 -14.90
N PHE A 94 -1.79 -18.81 -14.41
CA PHE A 94 -0.88 -17.81 -14.95
C PHE A 94 0.57 -18.27 -14.80
N PRO A 95 1.30 -18.42 -15.91
CA PRO A 95 2.66 -18.93 -15.86
C PRO A 95 3.61 -17.84 -15.31
N HIS A 96 4.55 -18.23 -14.48
CA HIS A 96 5.62 -17.31 -14.09
C HIS A 96 6.34 -16.77 -15.35
N PRO A 97 6.41 -15.45 -15.54
CA PRO A 97 7.16 -14.86 -16.65
C PRO A 97 8.61 -15.31 -16.66
N ASP A 98 9.19 -15.49 -17.85
CA ASP A 98 10.60 -15.89 -18.00
C ASP A 98 11.50 -14.94 -17.19
N PRO A 99 12.20 -15.43 -16.15
CA PRO A 99 12.99 -14.61 -15.26
C PRO A 99 14.25 -14.00 -15.93
N SER A 100 14.62 -14.45 -17.13
CA SER A 100 15.71 -13.88 -17.92
C SER A 100 15.29 -12.64 -18.72
N ARG A 101 13.99 -12.37 -18.81
CA ARG A 101 13.45 -11.25 -19.59
C ARG A 101 13.33 -9.98 -18.73
N PRO A 102 13.36 -8.80 -19.38
CA PRO A 102 13.24 -7.52 -18.68
C PRO A 102 11.97 -7.43 -17.83
N VAL A 103 12.07 -6.75 -16.68
CA VAL A 103 10.95 -6.56 -15.73
C VAL A 103 9.71 -5.96 -16.40
N GLN A 104 9.87 -5.05 -17.37
CA GLN A 104 8.73 -4.47 -18.08
C GLN A 104 7.92 -5.51 -18.86
N GLU A 105 8.56 -6.52 -19.45
CA GLU A 105 7.85 -7.59 -20.15
C GLU A 105 7.00 -8.45 -19.19
N ALA A 106 7.48 -8.67 -17.95
CA ALA A 106 6.70 -9.36 -16.94
C ALA A 106 5.47 -8.54 -16.53
N ILE A 107 5.62 -7.24 -16.32
CA ILE A 107 4.51 -6.31 -16.04
C ILE A 107 3.49 -6.34 -17.19
N ASP A 108 3.95 -6.21 -18.44
CA ASP A 108 3.07 -6.20 -19.62
C ASP A 108 2.26 -7.50 -19.76
N LYS A 109 2.85 -8.66 -19.41
CA LYS A 109 2.14 -9.95 -19.38
C LYS A 109 1.06 -9.99 -18.31
N VAL A 110 1.34 -9.46 -17.11
CA VAL A 110 0.34 -9.35 -16.02
C VAL A 110 -0.83 -8.48 -16.46
N ILE A 111 -0.55 -7.32 -17.06
CA ILE A 111 -1.58 -6.41 -17.56
C ILE A 111 -2.40 -7.05 -18.69
N ALA A 112 -1.75 -7.74 -19.62
CA ALA A 112 -2.43 -8.47 -20.70
C ALA A 112 -3.35 -9.59 -20.19
N ALA A 113 -3.02 -10.19 -19.04
CA ALA A 113 -3.86 -11.18 -18.35
C ALA A 113 -5.02 -10.56 -17.55
N GLY A 114 -5.18 -9.23 -17.54
CA GLY A 114 -6.21 -8.50 -16.79
C GLY A 114 -5.83 -8.20 -15.35
N GLY A 115 -4.60 -8.47 -14.94
CA GLY A 115 -4.07 -8.17 -13.61
C GLY A 115 -3.65 -6.71 -13.44
N ILE A 116 -3.13 -6.40 -12.26
CA ILE A 116 -2.44 -5.15 -11.93
C ILE A 116 -1.10 -5.46 -11.27
N CYS A 117 -0.19 -4.49 -11.29
CA CYS A 117 1.14 -4.61 -10.68
C CYS A 117 1.34 -3.57 -9.58
N ILE A 118 1.87 -4.02 -8.43
CA ILE A 118 2.33 -3.16 -7.33
C ILE A 118 3.84 -3.37 -7.19
N TYR A 119 4.58 -2.27 -7.00
CA TYR A 119 6.01 -2.34 -6.74
C TYR A 119 6.25 -2.61 -5.24
N PRO A 120 6.79 -3.79 -4.86
CA PRO A 120 6.92 -4.18 -3.47
C PRO A 120 8.21 -3.65 -2.82
N HIS A 121 8.19 -3.51 -1.50
CA HIS A 121 9.32 -3.28 -0.57
C HIS A 121 10.52 -2.51 -1.19
N PRO A 122 10.34 -1.25 -1.67
CA PRO A 122 11.33 -0.53 -2.46
C PRO A 122 12.67 -0.33 -1.74
N TYR A 123 12.67 -0.15 -0.43
CA TYR A 123 13.90 0.00 0.35
C TYR A 123 14.69 -1.32 0.45
N TRP A 124 13.99 -2.43 0.62
CA TRP A 124 14.61 -3.76 0.64
C TRP A 124 15.20 -4.12 -0.74
N SER A 125 14.45 -3.90 -1.81
CA SER A 125 14.84 -4.21 -3.18
C SER A 125 16.10 -3.46 -3.61
N GLY A 126 16.32 -2.24 -3.08
CA GLY A 126 17.53 -1.45 -3.34
C GLY A 126 17.69 -1.07 -4.81
N ASN A 127 16.58 -0.96 -5.54
CA ASN A 127 16.57 -0.45 -6.90
C ASN A 127 16.66 1.07 -6.89
N THR A 128 17.31 1.65 -7.87
CA THR A 128 17.41 3.12 -7.94
C THR A 128 16.08 3.73 -8.36
N ILE A 129 15.88 4.99 -7.99
CA ILE A 129 14.67 5.73 -8.37
C ILE A 129 14.52 5.82 -9.91
N ASP A 130 15.63 5.96 -10.65
CA ASP A 130 15.60 5.98 -12.11
C ASP A 130 15.11 4.64 -12.69
N GLU A 131 15.56 3.52 -12.10
CA GLU A 131 15.11 2.20 -12.50
C GLU A 131 13.60 2.02 -12.25
N ILE A 132 13.11 2.38 -11.07
CA ILE A 132 11.68 2.28 -10.72
C ILE A 132 10.84 3.23 -11.60
N ALA A 133 11.29 4.46 -11.78
CA ALA A 133 10.59 5.46 -12.59
C ALA A 133 10.51 5.10 -14.08
N SER A 134 11.38 4.20 -14.56
CA SER A 134 11.34 3.70 -15.95
C SER A 134 10.19 2.72 -16.21
N LEU A 135 9.61 2.12 -15.15
CA LEU A 135 8.53 1.15 -15.25
C LEU A 135 7.20 1.82 -15.61
N LYS A 136 6.42 1.12 -16.42
CA LYS A 136 5.08 1.53 -16.82
C LYS A 136 4.03 0.57 -16.24
N HIS A 137 2.79 1.06 -16.10
CA HIS A 137 1.64 0.25 -15.68
C HIS A 137 1.69 -0.26 -14.23
N LEU A 138 2.48 0.38 -13.36
CA LEU A 138 2.36 0.14 -11.93
C LEU A 138 1.11 0.85 -11.38
N SER A 139 0.32 0.13 -10.60
CA SER A 139 -0.89 0.65 -9.93
C SER A 139 -0.61 1.21 -8.54
N GLY A 140 0.54 0.88 -7.95
CA GLY A 140 0.91 1.33 -6.61
C GLY A 140 2.32 0.94 -6.21
N ILE A 141 2.68 1.35 -4.99
CA ILE A 141 3.97 1.07 -4.36
C ILE A 141 3.77 0.73 -2.88
N GLU A 142 4.55 -0.18 -2.33
CA GLU A 142 4.56 -0.45 -0.90
C GLU A 142 5.35 0.62 -0.16
N VAL A 143 4.68 1.27 0.79
CA VAL A 143 5.31 2.25 1.70
C VAL A 143 5.65 1.65 3.06
N TYR A 144 5.04 0.51 3.37
CA TYR A 144 5.36 -0.30 4.54
C TYR A 144 5.25 -1.79 4.19
N ASN A 145 6.28 -2.55 4.61
CA ASN A 145 6.35 -3.99 4.44
C ASN A 145 6.89 -4.63 5.73
N SER A 146 6.09 -5.49 6.37
CA SER A 146 6.40 -6.05 7.68
C SER A 146 7.55 -7.06 7.65
N ALA A 147 7.67 -7.88 6.59
CA ALA A 147 8.70 -8.90 6.49
C ALA A 147 10.12 -8.33 6.46
N THR A 148 10.29 -7.11 5.99
CA THR A 148 11.62 -6.46 5.90
C THR A 148 12.00 -5.65 7.15
N ARG A 149 11.17 -5.73 8.21
CA ARG A 149 11.35 -4.99 9.46
C ARG A 149 12.54 -5.46 10.28
N ASP A 150 12.79 -6.75 10.31
CA ASP A 150 13.88 -7.36 11.07
C ASP A 150 15.27 -6.90 10.65
N ILE A 151 15.39 -6.37 9.42
CA ILE A 151 16.61 -5.76 8.90
C ILE A 151 16.52 -4.23 8.75
N GLY A 152 15.46 -3.60 9.30
CA GLY A 152 15.29 -2.15 9.33
C GLY A 152 14.99 -1.52 7.96
N ARG A 153 14.28 -2.24 7.08
CA ARG A 153 13.96 -1.79 5.71
C ARG A 153 12.46 -1.76 5.39
N GLU A 154 11.65 -1.67 6.44
CA GLU A 154 10.21 -1.75 6.32
C GLU A 154 9.53 -0.53 5.69
N TYR A 155 10.18 0.64 5.68
CA TYR A 155 9.58 1.89 5.18
C TYR A 155 10.15 2.30 3.82
N GLY A 156 9.25 2.44 2.83
CA GLY A 156 9.56 2.90 1.47
C GLY A 156 9.15 4.36 1.19
N MET A 157 8.94 5.17 2.22
CA MET A 157 8.43 6.54 2.06
C MET A 157 9.37 7.44 1.27
N ALA A 158 10.68 7.31 1.44
CA ALA A 158 11.65 8.13 0.73
C ALA A 158 11.59 7.87 -0.79
N GLN A 159 11.51 6.60 -1.19
CA GLN A 159 11.37 6.22 -2.59
C GLN A 159 10.03 6.70 -3.18
N TRP A 160 8.96 6.62 -2.39
CA TRP A 160 7.65 7.11 -2.81
C TRP A 160 7.62 8.63 -3.01
N ASP A 161 8.24 9.40 -2.10
CA ASP A 161 8.34 10.85 -2.20
C ASP A 161 9.21 11.26 -3.40
N ASP A 162 10.35 10.59 -3.64
CA ASP A 162 11.21 10.82 -4.80
C ASP A 162 10.49 10.53 -6.14
N LEU A 163 9.66 9.47 -6.19
CA LEU A 163 8.83 9.19 -7.38
C LEU A 163 7.73 10.24 -7.55
N SER A 164 7.12 10.69 -6.45
CA SER A 164 6.11 11.75 -6.47
C SER A 164 6.69 13.07 -6.99
N GLU A 165 7.93 13.38 -6.65
CA GLU A 165 8.67 14.55 -7.15
C GLU A 165 8.87 14.51 -8.68
N ARG A 166 8.97 13.32 -9.25
CA ARG A 166 9.01 13.09 -10.70
C ARG A 166 7.63 13.08 -11.36
N GLY A 167 6.57 13.37 -10.60
CA GLY A 167 5.19 13.36 -11.09
C GLY A 167 4.55 11.97 -11.18
N LEU A 168 5.20 10.94 -10.63
CA LEU A 168 4.69 9.57 -10.55
C LEU A 168 3.94 9.39 -9.21
N LEU A 169 2.69 9.83 -9.17
CA LEU A 169 1.87 9.85 -7.97
C LEU A 169 1.21 8.48 -7.72
N TYR A 170 2.01 7.48 -7.38
CA TYR A 170 1.50 6.15 -7.07
C TYR A 170 0.68 6.13 -5.78
N SER A 171 -0.39 5.34 -5.76
CA SER A 171 -1.11 5.03 -4.52
C SER A 171 -0.29 4.08 -3.65
N ALA A 172 -0.37 4.26 -2.33
CA ALA A 172 0.43 3.52 -1.38
C ALA A 172 -0.29 2.30 -0.81
N THR A 173 0.43 1.17 -0.72
CA THR A 173 0.02 -0.01 0.06
C THR A 173 0.88 -0.17 1.31
N ALA A 174 0.29 -0.72 2.37
CA ALA A 174 0.99 -1.31 3.49
C ALA A 174 0.63 -2.78 3.55
N VAL A 175 1.61 -3.64 3.81
CA VAL A 175 1.46 -5.08 3.70
C VAL A 175 2.23 -5.82 4.79
N ASP A 176 1.87 -7.07 5.01
CA ASP A 176 2.61 -7.95 5.89
C ASP A 176 3.75 -8.67 5.15
N ASP A 177 3.52 -9.06 3.88
CA ASP A 177 4.47 -9.89 3.11
C ASP A 177 4.83 -11.15 3.92
N VAL A 178 3.78 -11.80 4.45
CA VAL A 178 3.89 -12.77 5.53
C VAL A 178 4.66 -14.02 5.11
N HIS A 179 5.70 -14.33 5.85
CA HIS A 179 6.46 -15.58 5.79
C HIS A 179 6.43 -16.26 7.16
N HIS A 180 6.44 -15.48 8.25
CA HIS A 180 6.55 -15.92 9.63
C HIS A 180 5.47 -15.30 10.52
N VAL A 181 5.30 -15.85 11.71
CA VAL A 181 4.31 -15.39 12.70
C VAL A 181 4.49 -13.92 13.07
N TRP A 182 5.71 -13.42 13.15
CA TRP A 182 6.01 -12.05 13.54
C TRP A 182 5.75 -11.01 12.46
N ASP A 183 5.49 -11.43 11.21
CA ASP A 183 5.13 -10.52 10.12
C ASP A 183 3.66 -10.12 10.17
N LEU A 184 2.81 -10.98 10.74
CA LEU A 184 1.35 -10.90 10.69
C LEU A 184 0.77 -9.62 11.31
N PHE A 185 -0.23 -9.06 10.63
CA PHE A 185 -1.16 -8.01 11.10
C PHE A 185 -0.51 -6.67 11.43
N ARG A 186 0.59 -6.34 10.79
CA ARG A 186 1.37 -5.12 11.03
C ARG A 186 1.06 -3.99 10.07
N GLY A 187 0.63 -4.34 8.86
CA GLY A 187 0.27 -3.39 7.82
C GLY A 187 -0.86 -3.90 6.95
N TRP A 188 -1.73 -3.00 6.52
CA TRP A 188 -2.81 -3.34 5.60
C TRP A 188 -3.14 -2.18 4.67
N THR A 189 -3.81 -2.52 3.59
CA THR A 189 -4.35 -1.55 2.64
C THR A 189 -5.85 -1.44 2.83
N ASN A 190 -6.37 -0.22 2.98
CA ASN A 190 -7.80 0.03 3.01
C ASN A 190 -8.27 0.34 1.59
N ILE A 191 -9.00 -0.58 0.96
CA ILE A 191 -9.54 -0.44 -0.39
C ILE A 191 -10.90 0.24 -0.31
N LEU A 192 -11.09 1.31 -1.10
CA LEU A 192 -12.28 2.14 -1.09
C LEU A 192 -13.17 1.76 -2.28
N ALA A 193 -14.12 0.87 -2.03
CA ALA A 193 -15.01 0.31 -3.03
C ALA A 193 -16.48 0.40 -2.61
N GLU A 194 -17.39 0.29 -3.57
CA GLU A 194 -18.83 0.28 -3.29
C GLU A 194 -19.26 -1.04 -2.65
N ASN A 195 -18.72 -2.16 -3.16
CA ASN A 195 -19.02 -3.50 -2.68
C ASN A 195 -17.73 -4.28 -2.42
N SER A 196 -17.85 -5.41 -1.69
CA SER A 196 -16.72 -6.29 -1.39
C SER A 196 -16.46 -7.35 -2.47
N ASP A 197 -17.25 -7.43 -3.54
CA ASP A 197 -17.01 -8.39 -4.62
C ASP A 197 -15.72 -8.09 -5.38
N LEU A 198 -15.14 -9.13 -5.99
CA LEU A 198 -13.87 -9.03 -6.69
C LEU A 198 -13.86 -7.95 -7.80
N PRO A 199 -14.89 -7.80 -8.65
CA PRO A 199 -14.93 -6.72 -9.64
C PRO A 199 -14.84 -5.33 -9.04
N SER A 200 -15.60 -5.05 -7.96
CA SER A 200 -15.60 -3.75 -7.26
C SER A 200 -14.25 -3.46 -6.59
N ILE A 201 -13.65 -4.47 -5.96
CA ILE A 201 -12.32 -4.37 -5.34
C ILE A 201 -11.26 -4.08 -6.41
N MET A 202 -11.26 -4.82 -7.52
CA MET A 202 -10.27 -4.64 -8.59
C MET A 202 -10.45 -3.32 -9.34
N GLU A 203 -11.67 -2.82 -9.47
CA GLU A 203 -11.95 -1.48 -10.03
C GLU A 203 -11.34 -0.40 -9.12
N ALA A 204 -11.54 -0.51 -7.79
CA ALA A 204 -10.96 0.42 -6.84
C ALA A 204 -9.41 0.40 -6.88
N LEU A 205 -8.81 -0.79 -6.95
CA LEU A 205 -7.35 -0.94 -7.06
C LEU A 205 -6.80 -0.34 -8.35
N ARG A 206 -7.45 -0.54 -9.50
CA ARG A 206 -7.06 0.07 -10.78
C ARG A 206 -7.17 1.60 -10.76
N ALA A 207 -8.17 2.11 -10.07
CA ALA A 207 -8.40 3.54 -9.93
C ALA A 207 -7.53 4.21 -8.85
N GLY A 208 -6.66 3.47 -8.16
CA GLY A 208 -5.84 4.00 -7.07
C GLY A 208 -6.65 4.42 -5.83
N ARG A 209 -7.89 3.93 -5.68
CA ARG A 209 -8.75 4.24 -4.54
C ARG A 209 -8.48 3.31 -3.38
N PHE A 210 -7.36 3.52 -2.73
CA PHE A 210 -6.95 2.82 -1.52
C PHE A 210 -5.92 3.67 -0.76
N TYR A 211 -5.68 3.35 0.49
CA TYR A 211 -4.65 3.98 1.30
C TYR A 211 -3.99 2.99 2.25
N ALA A 212 -2.74 3.25 2.62
CA ALA A 212 -1.93 2.41 3.49
C ALA A 212 -2.15 2.72 4.98
N SER A 213 -2.15 1.69 5.84
CA SER A 213 -2.26 1.84 7.29
C SER A 213 -1.58 0.73 8.07
N GLN A 214 -1.11 1.08 9.26
CA GLN A 214 -0.68 0.19 10.33
C GLN A 214 -1.63 0.23 11.55
N GLY A 215 -2.56 1.20 11.60
CA GLY A 215 -3.47 1.41 12.73
C GLY A 215 -4.52 2.47 12.47
N PRO A 216 -4.13 3.74 12.30
CA PRO A 216 -5.05 4.84 12.09
C PRO A 216 -5.89 4.67 10.83
N SER A 217 -7.08 5.26 10.83
CA SER A 217 -8.01 5.20 9.70
C SER A 217 -8.50 6.60 9.35
N PHE A 218 -8.59 6.89 8.05
CA PHE A 218 -9.25 8.08 7.54
C PHE A 218 -10.78 7.87 7.49
N LYS A 219 -11.52 8.92 7.84
CA LYS A 219 -12.99 8.98 7.76
C LYS A 219 -13.44 9.93 6.65
N ARG A 220 -12.65 10.97 6.39
CA ARG A 220 -12.87 11.94 5.32
C ARG A 220 -11.53 12.43 4.79
N LEU A 221 -11.45 12.58 3.48
CA LEU A 221 -10.39 13.31 2.78
C LEU A 221 -11.06 14.19 1.73
N SER A 222 -10.72 15.49 1.71
CA SER A 222 -11.18 16.42 0.67
C SER A 222 -10.09 17.46 0.36
N TYR A 223 -10.09 17.92 -0.87
CA TYR A 223 -9.23 19.03 -1.32
C TYR A 223 -10.05 19.94 -2.21
N GLU A 224 -10.36 21.12 -1.72
CA GLU A 224 -11.21 22.10 -2.41
C GLU A 224 -10.66 23.51 -2.17
N ASN A 225 -10.65 24.33 -3.20
CA ASN A 225 -10.23 25.73 -3.12
C ASN A 225 -8.85 25.96 -2.46
N GLY A 226 -7.92 25.02 -2.69
CA GLY A 226 -6.57 25.09 -2.10
C GLY A 226 -6.49 24.70 -0.62
N VAL A 227 -7.56 24.15 -0.04
CA VAL A 227 -7.59 23.68 1.34
C VAL A 227 -7.77 22.15 1.36
N PHE A 228 -6.87 21.47 2.06
CA PHE A 228 -6.97 20.04 2.33
C PHE A 228 -7.60 19.82 3.69
N GLU A 229 -8.69 19.08 3.73
CA GLU A 229 -9.36 18.70 4.98
C GLU A 229 -9.35 17.19 5.16
N ALA A 230 -9.12 16.74 6.39
CA ALA A 230 -9.17 15.33 6.75
C ALA A 230 -9.82 15.11 8.11
N GLU A 231 -10.58 14.01 8.20
CA GLU A 231 -11.03 13.43 9.46
C GLU A 231 -10.50 12.00 9.59
N PHE A 232 -10.06 11.63 10.80
CA PHE A 232 -9.38 10.37 11.05
C PHE A 232 -9.59 9.90 12.51
N THR A 233 -9.12 8.70 12.82
CA THR A 233 -9.05 8.21 14.21
C THR A 233 -8.04 9.04 15.02
N PRO A 234 -8.08 9.07 16.37
CA PRO A 234 -7.17 9.87 17.19
C PRO A 234 -5.70 9.68 16.81
N CYS A 235 -4.99 10.77 16.56
CA CYS A 235 -3.57 10.78 16.19
C CYS A 235 -2.81 11.90 16.93
N VAL A 236 -1.57 11.60 17.31
CA VAL A 236 -0.65 12.51 18.01
C VAL A 236 0.29 13.24 17.06
N SER A 237 0.47 12.72 15.83
CA SER A 237 1.26 13.35 14.78
C SER A 237 0.45 13.42 13.50
N VAL A 238 0.30 14.60 12.92
CA VAL A 238 -0.40 14.87 11.67
C VAL A 238 0.45 15.83 10.86
N ILE A 239 0.99 15.32 9.76
CA ILE A 239 1.98 16.03 8.94
C ILE A 239 1.51 16.03 7.49
N CYS A 240 1.41 17.19 6.88
CA CYS A 240 1.34 17.35 5.44
C CYS A 240 2.76 17.27 4.88
N VAL A 241 3.04 16.20 4.16
CA VAL A 241 4.31 16.00 3.46
C VAL A 241 4.14 16.47 2.01
N SER A 242 5.11 17.17 1.48
CA SER A 242 5.09 17.73 0.14
C SER A 242 6.46 17.67 -0.51
N SER A 243 6.65 18.36 -1.62
CA SER A 243 7.92 18.53 -2.34
C SER A 243 9.08 18.91 -1.40
N PRO A 244 10.33 18.62 -1.75
CA PRO A 244 11.48 18.89 -0.87
C PRO A 244 11.46 20.28 -0.26
N ARG A 245 11.63 20.34 1.06
CA ARG A 245 11.57 21.54 1.89
C ARG A 245 10.19 22.20 2.04
N ALA A 246 9.13 21.57 1.51
CA ALA A 246 7.76 21.99 1.74
C ALA A 246 7.02 20.99 2.63
N GLY A 247 6.05 21.46 3.38
CA GLY A 247 5.25 20.65 4.29
C GLY A 247 4.86 21.43 5.54
N ALA A 248 3.95 20.87 6.31
CA ALA A 248 3.47 21.46 7.55
C ALA A 248 3.09 20.39 8.58
N ALA A 249 3.51 20.58 9.82
CA ALA A 249 2.98 19.82 10.95
C ALA A 249 1.74 20.52 11.51
N VAL A 250 0.62 19.82 11.56
CA VAL A 250 -0.60 20.29 12.25
C VAL A 250 -0.50 19.98 13.73
N THR A 251 -0.03 18.78 14.07
CA THR A 251 0.38 18.41 15.43
C THR A 251 1.57 17.46 15.35
N PHE A 252 2.44 17.56 16.33
CA PHE A 252 3.63 16.74 16.44
C PHE A 252 3.96 16.55 17.93
N PRO A 253 4.36 15.35 18.37
CA PRO A 253 4.82 15.13 19.74
C PRO A 253 5.92 16.12 20.14
N ASP A 254 5.88 16.60 21.38
CA ASP A 254 6.83 17.57 21.95
C ASP A 254 6.92 18.93 21.25
N GLN A 255 5.95 19.28 20.40
CA GLN A 255 5.91 20.58 19.72
C GLN A 255 5.93 21.77 20.68
N GLN A 256 5.46 21.60 21.92
CA GLN A 256 5.45 22.62 22.98
C GLN A 256 6.64 22.48 23.97
N GLY A 257 7.53 21.52 23.73
CA GLY A 257 8.70 21.24 24.57
C GLY A 257 8.62 19.86 25.28
N PRO A 258 9.77 19.40 25.80
CA PRO A 258 9.85 18.10 26.46
C PRO A 258 8.90 18.01 27.66
N GLY A 259 8.10 16.94 27.74
CA GLY A 259 7.20 16.65 28.85
C GLY A 259 5.87 17.38 28.85
N THR A 260 5.53 18.16 27.80
CA THR A 260 4.24 18.87 27.70
C THR A 260 3.06 18.00 27.32
N GLY A 261 3.29 16.71 27.08
CA GLY A 261 2.28 15.74 26.64
C GLY A 261 1.96 15.83 25.15
N THR A 262 1.34 14.77 24.63
CA THR A 262 0.89 14.71 23.25
C THR A 262 -0.59 15.07 23.16
N ARG A 263 -0.92 16.00 22.26
CA ARG A 263 -2.32 16.33 21.97
C ARG A 263 -2.83 15.42 20.86
N GLU A 264 -3.81 14.60 21.14
CA GLU A 264 -4.55 13.87 20.10
C GLU A 264 -5.53 14.79 19.39
N ILE A 265 -5.56 14.67 18.06
CA ILE A 265 -6.55 15.30 17.21
C ILE A 265 -7.20 14.26 16.30
N THR A 266 -8.40 14.58 15.78
CA THR A 266 -9.18 13.70 14.91
C THR A 266 -9.53 14.34 13.58
N SER A 267 -9.08 15.56 13.35
CA SER A 267 -9.30 16.30 12.10
C SER A 267 -8.24 17.36 11.90
N CYS A 268 -8.07 17.77 10.64
CA CYS A 268 -7.26 18.92 10.28
C CYS A 268 -7.82 19.64 9.05
N SER A 269 -7.46 20.92 8.92
CA SER A 269 -7.68 21.76 7.74
C SER A 269 -6.37 22.47 7.44
N ILE A 270 -5.82 22.25 6.25
CA ILE A 270 -4.48 22.70 5.87
C ILE A 270 -4.58 23.51 4.57
N PRO A 271 -4.35 24.82 4.58
CA PRO A 271 -4.15 25.58 3.35
C PRO A 271 -2.88 25.09 2.63
N ILE A 272 -3.01 24.65 1.38
CA ILE A 272 -1.89 24.20 0.57
C ILE A 272 -1.31 25.42 -0.16
N GLN A 273 -0.58 26.24 0.58
CA GLN A 273 0.08 27.46 0.12
C GLN A 273 1.50 27.48 0.72
N PHE A 274 2.39 26.72 0.10
CA PHE A 274 3.79 26.69 0.50
C PHE A 274 4.62 27.62 -0.39
N GLU A 275 5.66 28.24 0.17
CA GLU A 275 6.50 29.26 -0.51
C GLU A 275 7.08 28.78 -1.85
N ASN A 276 7.26 27.47 -2.05
CA ASN A 276 7.86 26.90 -3.24
C ASN A 276 6.84 26.24 -4.21
N SER A 277 5.54 26.53 -4.10
CA SER A 277 4.48 25.97 -4.96
C SER A 277 4.67 24.47 -5.16
N PRO A 278 4.35 23.63 -4.18
CA PRO A 278 4.57 22.21 -4.27
C PRO A 278 3.80 21.62 -5.46
N SER A 279 4.39 20.65 -6.16
CA SER A 279 3.71 19.96 -7.25
C SER A 279 2.76 18.85 -6.75
N TRP A 280 2.93 18.43 -5.49
CA TRP A 280 2.14 17.39 -4.84
C TRP A 280 2.17 17.54 -3.31
N PHE A 281 1.21 16.93 -2.64
CA PHE A 281 1.22 16.75 -1.18
C PHE A 281 0.48 15.47 -0.79
N ARG A 282 0.74 14.97 0.41
CA ARG A 282 0.03 13.85 1.05
C ARG A 282 -0.05 14.06 2.56
N LEU A 283 -1.01 13.43 3.21
CA LEU A 283 -1.12 13.42 4.67
C LEU A 283 -0.49 12.16 5.25
N GLN A 284 0.32 12.33 6.27
CA GLN A 284 0.85 11.27 7.11
C GLN A 284 0.35 11.48 8.53
N ILE A 285 -0.33 10.49 9.08
CA ILE A 285 -0.84 10.52 10.46
C ILE A 285 -0.23 9.39 11.27
N ARG A 286 -0.07 9.60 12.58
CA ARG A 286 0.48 8.61 13.50
C ARG A 286 -0.28 8.64 14.83
N ASP A 287 -0.71 7.47 15.32
CA ASP A 287 -1.36 7.32 16.61
C ASP A 287 -0.38 7.32 17.80
N ALA A 288 -0.92 7.20 19.01
CA ALA A 288 -0.12 7.17 20.24
C ALA A 288 0.76 5.92 20.37
N GLU A 289 0.41 4.82 19.69
CA GLU A 289 1.21 3.59 19.63
C GLU A 289 2.32 3.64 18.58
N GLY A 290 2.44 4.76 17.86
CA GLY A 290 3.49 4.96 16.86
C GLY A 290 3.19 4.40 15.48
N ARG A 291 1.95 3.92 15.23
CA ARG A 291 1.52 3.33 13.97
C ARG A 291 1.08 4.42 13.01
N TYR A 292 1.39 4.24 11.74
CA TYR A 292 1.12 5.24 10.71
C TYR A 292 -0.11 4.89 9.86
N ALA A 293 -0.69 5.93 9.24
CA ALA A 293 -1.45 5.80 8.01
C ALA A 293 -1.10 6.96 7.06
N TRP A 294 -1.23 6.72 5.75
CA TRP A 294 -0.81 7.63 4.69
C TRP A 294 -1.93 7.80 3.68
N SER A 295 -2.31 9.05 3.39
CA SER A 295 -3.12 9.34 2.21
C SER A 295 -2.25 9.24 0.95
N ASN A 296 -2.88 9.01 -0.20
CA ASN A 296 -2.15 9.08 -1.47
C ASN A 296 -1.72 10.52 -1.79
N PRO A 297 -0.65 10.70 -2.57
CA PRO A 297 -0.24 12.02 -3.03
C PRO A 297 -1.26 12.59 -4.00
N ILE A 298 -1.50 13.88 -3.86
CA ILE A 298 -2.40 14.67 -4.71
C ILE A 298 -1.57 15.71 -5.43
N ARG A 299 -1.87 15.92 -6.70
CA ARG A 299 -1.30 17.01 -7.48
C ARG A 299 -1.96 18.34 -7.08
N VAL A 300 -1.17 19.40 -6.97
CA VAL A 300 -1.63 20.78 -6.71
C VAL A 300 -1.83 21.50 -8.04
#